data_b5640e3960979a22089eac3f0810ee19
#
_entry.id   b5640e3960979a22089eac3f0810ee19
#
_cell.length_a   1.000
_cell.length_b   1.000
_cell.length_c   1.000
_cell.angle_alpha   90.00
_cell.angle_beta   90.00
_cell.angle_gamma   90.00
#
_symmetry.space_group_name_H-M   'P 1'
#
loop_
_entity.id
_entity.type
_entity.pdbx_description
1 polymer ?
#
loop_
_entity_poly.entity_id
_entity_poly.type
_entity_poly.pdbx_seq_one_letter_code
_entity_poly.pdbx_strand_id
1 'polypeptide(L)'
;MNKQNIDLKKFRLLQGTELNGEEMLVIKPDDDGFIRLRLQGATAEMGDVNWGIYRYFIVDMLADMDSQMLLDFRFEKAEPAKGEETGYINYEMLPTRRVKLAVDLEALQSKKFFLLTLPGMLKARVNCNPCTITEMNAVELYFHPGYSRIFDSITISEAYLCNTLPDMKVIGQPMVDEMGQWTQKNWGSKTGSVEELVGYLQQEYKRSETDNSYPEGWSRFGGWTDLKFDATGFFHTNYDGKRWWLVDPDGYAFFSNGMCYGSRMGVHGFVDKMENLFSWLPDPEDKTYIDAWTTADRIPEFAKRNGPEAGKNRKMFNFARANMIRAFGPDKWWDAWLKINSARLKRWGFNTIGIGVDNYSDERVMDFLAQAEIPFVWTLKEFPLTDELVFRDFPDVFSEQYEERSKIFAENQLAPFVGNPYMIG
;
A
#
# COMPACT_ATOMS: atom_id res chain seq x y z
N MET A 1 0.51 12.91 -30.92
CA MET A 1 1.00 13.23 -29.55
C MET A 1 2.16 14.20 -29.69
N ASN A 2 2.09 15.37 -29.09
CA ASN A 2 3.27 16.22 -29.00
C ASN A 2 4.22 15.58 -27.98
N LYS A 3 5.22 14.87 -28.51
CA LYS A 3 6.29 14.25 -27.73
C LYS A 3 7.55 15.06 -27.96
N GLN A 4 8.22 15.47 -26.89
CA GLN A 4 9.49 16.15 -26.89
C GLN A 4 10.53 15.24 -26.24
N ASN A 5 11.41 14.67 -27.01
CA ASN A 5 12.50 13.84 -26.50
C ASN A 5 13.52 14.67 -25.75
N ILE A 6 14.05 14.10 -24.68
CA ILE A 6 15.18 14.61 -23.92
C ILE A 6 16.39 13.73 -24.25
N ASP A 7 17.45 14.32 -24.71
CA ASP A 7 18.70 13.62 -24.99
C ASP A 7 19.28 13.09 -23.66
N LEU A 8 19.45 11.78 -23.56
CA LEU A 8 19.98 11.13 -22.36
C LEU A 8 21.41 11.60 -22.03
N LYS A 9 22.19 12.03 -23.01
CA LYS A 9 23.54 12.59 -22.82
C LYS A 9 23.57 13.93 -22.07
N LYS A 10 22.41 14.59 -21.93
CA LYS A 10 22.26 15.81 -21.13
C LYS A 10 22.14 15.53 -19.62
N PHE A 11 21.89 14.27 -19.23
CA PHE A 11 21.94 13.89 -17.83
C PHE A 11 23.38 13.77 -17.36
N ARG A 12 23.75 14.59 -16.40
CA ARG A 12 25.06 14.50 -15.73
C ARG A 12 24.97 13.47 -14.60
N LEU A 13 25.86 12.48 -14.65
CA LEU A 13 26.04 11.54 -13.55
C LEU A 13 26.73 12.23 -12.37
N LEU A 14 26.08 12.20 -11.20
CA LEU A 14 26.62 12.75 -9.95
C LEU A 14 27.13 11.65 -9.03
N GLN A 15 26.52 10.44 -9.09
CA GLN A 15 26.84 9.30 -8.23
C GLN A 15 26.53 8.00 -8.97
N GLY A 16 27.37 6.99 -8.82
CA GLY A 16 27.31 5.74 -9.57
C GLY A 16 28.39 5.65 -10.66
N THR A 17 28.30 4.61 -11.47
CA THR A 17 29.24 4.36 -12.59
C THR A 17 28.46 4.12 -13.87
N GLU A 18 28.67 4.96 -14.88
CA GLU A 18 28.09 4.77 -16.21
C GLU A 18 28.80 3.62 -16.95
N LEU A 19 27.99 2.72 -17.51
CA LEU A 19 28.47 1.68 -18.41
C LEU A 19 28.20 2.15 -19.86
N ASN A 20 29.20 2.02 -20.73
CA ASN A 20 29.10 2.45 -22.12
C ASN A 20 27.92 1.76 -22.84
N GLY A 21 26.90 2.53 -23.23
CA GLY A 21 25.79 2.14 -24.09
C GLY A 21 25.61 3.19 -25.20
N GLU A 22 25.47 2.78 -26.47
CA GLU A 22 25.36 3.72 -27.60
C GLU A 22 24.03 4.48 -27.62
N GLU A 23 22.92 3.83 -27.19
CA GLU A 23 21.56 4.38 -27.30
C GLU A 23 20.82 4.44 -25.95
N MET A 24 21.32 3.80 -24.90
CA MET A 24 20.72 3.73 -23.58
C MET A 24 21.71 4.16 -22.52
N LEU A 25 21.20 4.76 -21.46
CA LEU A 25 21.99 5.11 -20.29
C LEU A 25 21.92 3.94 -19.29
N VAL A 26 23.03 3.23 -19.12
CA VAL A 26 23.17 2.10 -18.18
C VAL A 26 24.10 2.52 -17.05
N ILE A 27 23.62 2.44 -15.81
CA ILE A 27 24.34 2.93 -14.64
C ILE A 27 24.34 1.87 -13.56
N LYS A 28 25.51 1.61 -12.98
CA LYS A 28 25.65 0.86 -11.74
C LYS A 28 25.61 1.79 -10.54
N PRO A 29 25.06 1.34 -9.42
CA PRO A 29 25.18 2.08 -8.17
C PRO A 29 26.64 2.16 -7.72
N ASP A 30 26.91 3.13 -6.84
CA ASP A 30 28.17 3.19 -6.10
C ASP A 30 28.24 2.12 -4.98
N ASP A 31 29.30 2.17 -4.19
CA ASP A 31 29.54 1.20 -3.10
C ASP A 31 28.45 1.27 -1.99
N ASP A 32 27.78 2.41 -1.85
CA ASP A 32 26.66 2.62 -0.92
C ASP A 32 25.29 2.24 -1.52
N GLY A 33 25.25 1.85 -2.79
CA GLY A 33 24.03 1.42 -3.49
C GLY A 33 23.22 2.54 -4.11
N PHE A 34 23.79 3.73 -4.35
CA PHE A 34 23.08 4.88 -4.87
C PHE A 34 23.45 5.23 -6.31
N ILE A 35 22.46 5.77 -7.04
CA ILE A 35 22.66 6.40 -8.36
C ILE A 35 22.01 7.78 -8.32
N ARG A 36 22.72 8.81 -8.82
CA ARG A 36 22.20 10.16 -8.96
C ARG A 36 22.50 10.72 -10.34
N LEU A 37 21.45 11.13 -11.03
CA LEU A 37 21.48 11.79 -12.33
C LEU A 37 20.88 13.17 -12.23
N ARG A 38 21.47 14.16 -12.90
CA ARG A 38 20.96 15.52 -12.90
C ARG A 38 20.83 16.07 -14.32
N LEU A 39 19.65 16.59 -14.62
CA LEU A 39 19.39 17.39 -15.80
C LEU A 39 19.22 18.84 -15.36
N GLN A 40 20.04 19.74 -15.89
CA GLN A 40 20.03 21.16 -15.55
C GLN A 40 19.74 21.99 -16.78
N GLY A 41 19.08 23.13 -16.60
CA GLY A 41 18.82 24.14 -17.63
C GLY A 41 18.57 25.51 -16.99
N ALA A 42 18.22 26.48 -17.80
CA ALA A 42 17.70 27.76 -17.34
C ALA A 42 16.25 27.59 -16.85
N THR A 43 15.77 28.46 -15.97
CA THR A 43 14.44 28.43 -15.34
C THR A 43 13.35 27.97 -16.31
N ALA A 44 12.60 26.94 -15.97
CA ALA A 44 11.56 26.27 -16.77
C ALA A 44 12.07 25.60 -18.08
N GLU A 45 13.35 25.71 -18.41
CA GLU A 45 13.97 25.15 -19.61
C GLU A 45 15.05 24.11 -19.19
N MET A 46 14.64 22.99 -18.62
CA MET A 46 15.55 21.92 -18.28
C MET A 46 15.96 21.14 -19.53
N GLY A 47 17.28 20.98 -19.72
CA GLY A 47 17.81 20.33 -20.92
C GLY A 47 17.47 21.04 -22.22
N ASP A 48 17.40 22.39 -22.20
CA ASP A 48 17.01 23.28 -23.32
C ASP A 48 15.57 23.06 -23.83
N VAL A 49 14.68 22.58 -22.96
CA VAL A 49 13.27 22.30 -23.27
C VAL A 49 12.38 23.00 -22.25
N ASN A 50 11.35 23.70 -22.73
CA ASN A 50 10.35 24.31 -21.86
C ASN A 50 9.42 23.27 -21.28
N TRP A 51 9.58 22.91 -19.99
CA TRP A 51 8.79 21.92 -19.29
C TRP A 51 7.38 22.43 -18.93
N GLY A 52 7.21 23.73 -18.82
CA GLY A 52 5.95 24.36 -18.40
C GLY A 52 4.77 24.15 -19.36
N ILE A 53 5.02 23.69 -20.59
CA ILE A 53 3.97 23.42 -21.59
C ILE A 53 3.57 21.93 -21.64
N TYR A 54 4.21 21.08 -20.84
CA TYR A 54 3.95 19.64 -20.78
C TYR A 54 3.37 19.24 -19.44
N ARG A 55 2.53 18.20 -19.46
CA ARG A 55 1.94 17.63 -18.27
C ARG A 55 2.79 16.49 -17.68
N TYR A 56 3.35 15.65 -18.54
CA TYR A 56 4.05 14.45 -18.08
C TYR A 56 5.52 14.46 -18.49
N PHE A 57 6.38 14.09 -17.55
CA PHE A 57 7.74 13.66 -17.81
C PHE A 57 7.78 12.13 -17.74
N ILE A 58 8.11 11.50 -18.85
CA ILE A 58 8.17 10.04 -18.97
C ILE A 58 9.63 9.61 -18.95
N VAL A 59 9.94 8.61 -18.12
CA VAL A 59 11.23 7.91 -18.13
C VAL A 59 10.96 6.43 -18.31
N ASP A 60 11.45 5.87 -19.42
CA ASP A 60 11.32 4.45 -19.73
C ASP A 60 12.58 3.73 -19.22
N MET A 61 12.41 2.88 -18.21
CA MET A 61 13.52 2.32 -17.46
C MET A 61 13.33 0.87 -17.03
N LEU A 62 14.46 0.22 -16.74
CA LEU A 62 14.56 -1.09 -16.11
C LEU A 62 15.46 -0.98 -14.88
N ALA A 63 15.00 -1.46 -13.73
CA ALA A 63 15.82 -1.63 -12.53
C ALA A 63 16.18 -3.10 -12.37
N ASP A 64 17.46 -3.44 -12.44
CA ASP A 64 17.95 -4.78 -12.17
C ASP A 64 18.33 -4.91 -10.69
N MET A 65 17.35 -5.37 -9.90
CA MET A 65 17.45 -5.46 -8.45
C MET A 65 16.49 -6.52 -7.89
N ASP A 66 16.74 -6.98 -6.68
CA ASP A 66 16.00 -8.08 -6.06
C ASP A 66 14.78 -7.65 -5.22
N SER A 67 14.47 -6.35 -5.14
CA SER A 67 13.32 -5.78 -4.44
C SER A 67 12.76 -4.58 -5.21
N GLN A 68 11.69 -3.94 -4.70
CA GLN A 68 11.15 -2.72 -5.31
C GLN A 68 12.20 -1.60 -5.35
N MET A 69 12.22 -0.88 -6.46
CA MET A 69 13.06 0.30 -6.63
C MET A 69 12.40 1.50 -5.97
N LEU A 70 13.20 2.27 -5.24
CA LEU A 70 12.83 3.60 -4.75
C LEU A 70 13.49 4.66 -5.62
N LEU A 71 12.69 5.59 -6.11
CA LEU A 71 13.15 6.67 -6.97
C LEU A 71 12.54 8.00 -6.54
N ASP A 72 13.40 8.98 -6.35
CA ASP A 72 13.02 10.35 -6.08
C ASP A 72 13.26 11.24 -7.31
N PHE A 73 12.27 12.00 -7.70
CA PHE A 73 12.43 13.14 -8.57
C PHE A 73 12.51 14.39 -7.69
N ARG A 74 13.68 15.01 -7.67
CA ARG A 74 13.97 16.23 -6.93
C ARG A 74 14.07 17.39 -7.90
N PHE A 75 13.08 18.25 -7.88
CA PHE A 75 13.02 19.44 -8.73
C PHE A 75 13.56 20.62 -7.94
N GLU A 76 14.66 21.23 -8.40
CA GLU A 76 15.32 22.33 -7.72
C GLU A 76 14.89 23.67 -8.32
N LYS A 77 14.56 24.63 -7.44
CA LYS A 77 14.24 26.00 -7.84
C LYS A 77 15.50 26.75 -8.29
N ALA A 78 15.33 27.67 -9.22
CA ALA A 78 16.44 28.57 -9.67
C ALA A 78 16.86 29.53 -8.56
N GLU A 79 15.90 30.06 -7.81
CA GLU A 79 16.10 31.00 -6.72
C GLU A 79 15.29 30.52 -5.48
N PRO A 80 15.83 29.59 -4.71
CA PRO A 80 15.09 29.03 -3.56
C PRO A 80 15.08 30.01 -2.39
N ALA A 81 13.91 30.20 -1.76
CA ALA A 81 13.85 30.72 -0.42
C ALA A 81 14.39 29.68 0.57
N LYS A 82 14.94 30.12 1.70
CA LYS A 82 15.48 29.21 2.72
C LYS A 82 14.43 28.21 3.18
N GLY A 83 14.66 26.91 2.96
CA GLY A 83 13.76 25.82 3.30
C GLY A 83 12.77 25.42 2.20
N GLU A 84 12.82 26.06 1.01
CA GLU A 84 11.96 25.77 -0.14
C GLU A 84 12.75 25.27 -1.38
N GLU A 85 13.85 24.61 -1.15
CA GLU A 85 14.87 24.36 -2.17
C GLU A 85 14.43 23.36 -3.23
N THR A 86 13.49 22.45 -2.91
CA THR A 86 13.23 21.30 -3.76
C THR A 86 11.75 20.93 -3.83
N GLY A 87 11.21 20.81 -5.02
CA GLY A 87 9.99 20.07 -5.29
C GLY A 87 10.31 18.58 -5.33
N TYR A 88 9.49 17.70 -4.70
CA TYR A 88 9.87 16.33 -4.45
C TYR A 88 8.74 15.35 -4.68
N ILE A 89 8.95 14.40 -5.62
CA ILE A 89 8.00 13.30 -5.89
C ILE A 89 8.73 11.97 -5.78
N ASN A 90 8.19 11.08 -4.94
CA ASN A 90 8.71 9.73 -4.75
C ASN A 90 7.90 8.70 -5.52
N TYR A 91 8.59 7.70 -6.02
CA TYR A 91 7.99 6.51 -6.61
C TYR A 91 8.59 5.23 -6.04
N GLU A 92 7.73 4.23 -5.87
CA GLU A 92 8.14 2.84 -5.70
C GLU A 92 7.71 2.09 -6.96
N MET A 93 8.61 1.28 -7.55
CA MET A 93 8.41 0.64 -8.85
C MET A 93 8.73 -0.85 -8.81
N LEU A 94 8.14 -1.58 -9.75
CA LEU A 94 8.46 -2.99 -9.98
C LEU A 94 9.92 -3.14 -10.43
N PRO A 95 10.68 -4.05 -9.82
CA PRO A 95 12.03 -4.41 -10.26
C PRO A 95 11.98 -5.35 -11.48
N THR A 96 13.11 -5.53 -12.15
CA THR A 96 13.34 -6.53 -13.22
C THR A 96 12.36 -6.47 -14.39
N ARG A 97 11.62 -5.38 -14.50
CA ARG A 97 10.67 -5.13 -15.62
C ARG A 97 10.86 -3.73 -16.16
N ARG A 98 10.72 -3.63 -17.48
CA ARG A 98 10.74 -2.33 -18.15
C ARG A 98 9.45 -1.59 -17.84
N VAL A 99 9.55 -0.46 -17.19
CA VAL A 99 8.44 0.37 -16.76
C VAL A 99 8.57 1.76 -17.35
N LYS A 100 7.50 2.29 -17.94
CA LYS A 100 7.39 3.70 -18.27
C LYS A 100 6.92 4.45 -17.03
N LEU A 101 7.81 5.12 -16.35
CA LEU A 101 7.43 5.98 -15.22
C LEU A 101 6.93 7.32 -15.75
N ALA A 102 5.67 7.63 -15.47
CA ALA A 102 5.07 8.91 -15.82
C ALA A 102 5.00 9.82 -14.58
N VAL A 103 5.81 10.84 -14.55
CA VAL A 103 5.79 11.89 -13.54
C VAL A 103 4.77 12.94 -13.97
N ASP A 104 3.64 13.05 -13.27
CA ASP A 104 2.67 14.13 -13.50
C ASP A 104 3.22 15.43 -12.90
N LEU A 105 3.63 16.36 -13.75
CA LEU A 105 4.23 17.62 -13.32
C LEU A 105 3.23 18.54 -12.60
N GLU A 106 1.92 18.39 -12.87
CA GLU A 106 0.88 19.08 -12.13
C GLU A 106 0.76 18.58 -10.68
N ALA A 107 1.27 17.37 -10.38
CA ALA A 107 1.28 16.85 -9.02
C ALA A 107 2.11 17.68 -8.03
N LEU A 108 3.08 18.46 -8.52
CA LEU A 108 3.81 19.43 -7.69
C LEU A 108 2.90 20.48 -7.04
N GLN A 109 1.76 20.79 -7.67
CA GLN A 109 0.74 21.71 -7.16
C GLN A 109 -0.37 20.99 -6.36
N SER A 110 -0.35 19.65 -6.32
CA SER A 110 -1.39 18.85 -5.65
C SER A 110 -1.50 19.18 -4.17
N LYS A 111 -2.72 19.34 -3.68
CA LYS A 111 -2.99 19.36 -2.24
C LYS A 111 -2.95 17.97 -1.61
N LYS A 112 -2.91 16.90 -2.41
CA LYS A 112 -2.88 15.51 -1.94
C LYS A 112 -1.44 15.02 -1.79
N PHE A 113 -1.18 14.30 -0.72
CA PHE A 113 0.11 13.68 -0.47
C PHE A 113 0.34 12.43 -1.35
N PHE A 114 -0.65 11.52 -1.38
CA PHE A 114 -0.58 10.33 -2.22
C PHE A 114 -1.12 10.59 -3.61
N LEU A 115 -0.37 10.17 -4.62
CA LEU A 115 -0.72 10.30 -6.02
C LEU A 115 -1.30 9.00 -6.58
N LEU A 116 -1.95 9.10 -7.74
CA LEU A 116 -2.43 7.93 -8.48
C LEU A 116 -1.24 7.09 -8.95
N THR A 117 -1.26 5.79 -8.65
CA THR A 117 -0.29 4.83 -9.19
C THR A 117 -0.73 4.35 -10.57
N LEU A 118 0.21 4.30 -11.51
CA LEU A 118 0.04 3.76 -12.86
C LEU A 118 0.66 2.35 -12.94
N PRO A 119 0.41 1.57 -14.02
CA PRO A 119 0.99 0.25 -14.17
C PRO A 119 2.52 0.26 -14.00
N GLY A 120 3.03 -0.69 -13.22
CA GLY A 120 4.45 -0.74 -12.83
C GLY A 120 4.85 0.10 -11.62
N MET A 121 3.98 0.99 -11.16
CA MET A 121 4.19 1.75 -9.93
C MET A 121 3.53 1.04 -8.74
N LEU A 122 4.25 0.89 -7.64
CA LEU A 122 3.74 0.35 -6.39
C LEU A 122 3.23 1.46 -5.47
N LYS A 123 3.87 2.62 -5.52
CA LYS A 123 3.51 3.79 -4.74
C LYS A 123 3.95 5.08 -5.43
N ALA A 124 3.20 6.16 -5.22
CA ALA A 124 3.53 7.49 -5.69
C ALA A 124 3.07 8.53 -4.65
N ARG A 125 3.95 9.49 -4.32
CA ARG A 125 3.64 10.54 -3.35
C ARG A 125 4.42 11.82 -3.65
N VAL A 126 3.82 12.97 -3.33
CA VAL A 126 4.48 14.26 -3.36
C VAL A 126 4.83 14.68 -1.94
N ASN A 127 6.08 15.06 -1.69
CA ASN A 127 6.61 15.34 -0.36
C ASN A 127 7.32 16.70 -0.32
N CYS A 128 6.59 17.74 -0.71
CA CYS A 128 7.05 19.14 -0.68
C CYS A 128 5.85 20.07 -0.55
N ASN A 129 6.09 21.33 -0.23
CA ASN A 129 5.07 22.37 -0.35
C ASN A 129 4.63 22.51 -1.82
N PRO A 130 3.37 22.89 -2.09
CA PRO A 130 2.90 23.12 -3.46
C PRO A 130 3.81 24.12 -4.20
N CYS A 131 4.27 23.72 -5.39
CA CYS A 131 5.11 24.52 -6.25
C CYS A 131 4.82 24.19 -7.72
N THR A 132 5.32 24.99 -8.66
CA THR A 132 5.09 24.80 -10.09
C THR A 132 6.36 24.36 -10.80
N ILE A 133 6.22 23.60 -11.87
CA ILE A 133 7.35 23.20 -12.70
C ILE A 133 8.07 24.40 -13.34
N THR A 134 7.36 25.52 -13.54
CA THR A 134 7.91 26.74 -14.11
C THR A 134 8.88 27.48 -13.16
N GLU A 135 8.89 27.14 -11.87
CA GLU A 135 9.85 27.66 -10.90
C GLU A 135 11.15 26.83 -10.86
N MET A 136 11.17 25.68 -11.52
CA MET A 136 12.26 24.71 -11.41
C MET A 136 13.33 24.95 -12.50
N ASN A 137 14.59 24.74 -12.13
CA ASN A 137 15.75 24.92 -13.01
C ASN A 137 16.52 23.61 -13.25
N ALA A 138 16.31 22.60 -12.40
CA ALA A 138 16.94 21.30 -12.54
C ALA A 138 16.03 20.20 -12.01
N VAL A 139 16.22 18.98 -12.51
CA VAL A 139 15.66 17.77 -11.94
C VAL A 139 16.79 16.78 -11.66
N GLU A 140 16.79 16.22 -10.46
CA GLU A 140 17.64 15.11 -10.07
C GLU A 140 16.81 13.83 -9.96
N LEU A 141 17.26 12.77 -10.61
CA LEU A 141 16.76 11.41 -10.45
C LEU A 141 17.68 10.73 -9.43
N TYR A 142 17.13 10.40 -8.28
CA TYR A 142 17.86 9.79 -7.18
C TYR A 142 17.30 8.40 -6.92
N PHE A 143 18.07 7.39 -7.32
CA PHE A 143 17.75 5.98 -7.12
C PHE A 143 18.45 5.48 -5.87
N HIS A 144 17.72 4.75 -5.05
CA HIS A 144 18.29 4.17 -3.84
C HIS A 144 17.80 2.73 -3.62
N PRO A 145 18.60 1.90 -2.94
CA PRO A 145 18.39 0.46 -2.91
C PRO A 145 17.15 0.04 -2.10
N GLY A 146 16.60 0.93 -1.27
CA GLY A 146 15.51 0.58 -0.39
C GLY A 146 15.87 -0.60 0.51
N TYR A 147 15.15 -1.72 0.36
CA TYR A 147 15.41 -2.98 1.06
C TYR A 147 16.13 -4.02 0.19
N SER A 148 16.59 -3.64 -1.00
CA SER A 148 17.29 -4.53 -1.92
C SER A 148 18.65 -4.92 -1.37
N ARG A 149 19.01 -6.19 -1.53
CA ARG A 149 20.37 -6.70 -1.23
C ARG A 149 21.23 -6.79 -2.48
N ILE A 150 20.58 -6.82 -3.63
CA ILE A 150 21.20 -6.88 -4.95
C ILE A 150 20.59 -5.72 -5.76
N PHE A 151 21.45 -4.78 -6.12
CA PHE A 151 21.11 -3.68 -7.01
C PHE A 151 22.22 -3.59 -8.07
N ASP A 152 22.00 -4.25 -9.22
CA ASP A 152 23.03 -4.39 -10.25
C ASP A 152 23.12 -3.18 -11.16
N SER A 153 21.97 -2.67 -11.65
CA SER A 153 21.95 -1.51 -12.53
C SER A 153 20.59 -0.88 -12.72
N ILE A 154 20.59 0.36 -13.23
CA ILE A 154 19.44 1.00 -13.86
C ILE A 154 19.77 1.21 -15.34
N THR A 155 18.84 0.82 -16.20
CA THR A 155 18.87 1.12 -17.63
C THR A 155 17.77 2.12 -17.94
N ILE A 156 18.12 3.30 -18.45
CA ILE A 156 17.17 4.28 -18.98
C ILE A 156 17.24 4.20 -20.49
N SER A 157 16.13 3.83 -21.12
CA SER A 157 16.05 3.66 -22.58
C SER A 157 15.59 4.93 -23.28
N GLU A 158 14.72 5.71 -22.62
CA GLU A 158 14.13 6.91 -23.18
C GLU A 158 13.68 7.86 -22.08
N ALA A 159 13.82 9.16 -22.32
CA ALA A 159 13.23 10.22 -21.50
C ALA A 159 12.54 11.24 -22.42
N TYR A 160 11.32 11.65 -22.09
CA TYR A 160 10.58 12.64 -22.91
C TYR A 160 9.46 13.30 -22.14
N LEU A 161 8.99 14.42 -22.68
CA LEU A 161 7.84 15.17 -22.21
C LEU A 161 6.65 14.95 -23.13
N CYS A 162 5.45 14.91 -22.59
CA CYS A 162 4.20 14.80 -23.36
C CYS A 162 2.99 15.33 -22.58
N ASN A 163 1.89 15.55 -23.29
CA ASN A 163 0.63 16.02 -22.70
C ASN A 163 -0.41 14.91 -22.54
N THR A 164 -0.13 13.72 -23.06
CA THR A 164 -1.03 12.56 -23.00
C THR A 164 -0.21 11.35 -22.57
N LEU A 165 -0.73 10.58 -21.61
CA LEU A 165 -0.09 9.34 -21.19
C LEU A 165 0.11 8.38 -22.37
N PRO A 166 1.31 7.82 -22.55
CA PRO A 166 1.57 6.78 -23.52
C PRO A 166 0.86 5.47 -23.11
N ASP A 167 1.00 4.42 -23.92
CA ASP A 167 0.64 3.09 -23.43
C ASP A 167 1.58 2.68 -22.30
N MET A 168 0.98 2.47 -21.12
CA MET A 168 1.66 2.15 -19.86
C MET A 168 1.78 0.63 -19.63
N LYS A 169 1.59 -0.19 -20.66
CA LYS A 169 1.69 -1.65 -20.52
C LYS A 169 3.09 -2.06 -20.05
N VAL A 170 3.15 -2.83 -18.98
CA VAL A 170 4.38 -3.43 -18.49
C VAL A 170 4.56 -4.80 -19.18
N ILE A 171 5.70 -5.00 -19.82
CA ILE A 171 5.99 -6.24 -20.56
C ILE A 171 7.09 -7.01 -19.84
N GLY A 172 6.93 -8.33 -19.74
CA GLY A 172 7.93 -9.21 -19.16
C GLY A 172 7.42 -10.62 -18.92
N GLN A 173 8.29 -11.49 -18.45
CA GLN A 173 7.93 -12.83 -18.01
C GLN A 173 7.09 -12.77 -16.72
N PRO A 174 6.26 -13.77 -16.43
CA PRO A 174 5.47 -13.80 -15.19
C PRO A 174 6.33 -13.63 -13.95
N MET A 175 5.90 -12.73 -13.07
CA MET A 175 6.49 -12.47 -11.75
C MET A 175 5.72 -13.15 -10.63
N VAL A 176 4.44 -13.46 -10.88
CA VAL A 176 3.51 -14.02 -9.91
C VAL A 176 3.02 -15.35 -10.45
N ASP A 177 3.17 -16.42 -9.65
CA ASP A 177 2.67 -17.74 -10.00
C ASP A 177 1.14 -17.85 -9.83
N GLU A 178 0.59 -19.00 -10.12
CA GLU A 178 -0.85 -19.26 -10.04
C GLU A 178 -1.42 -19.24 -8.62
N MET A 179 -0.56 -19.27 -7.59
CA MET A 179 -0.93 -19.18 -6.17
C MET A 179 -0.74 -17.77 -5.58
N GLY A 180 -0.19 -16.84 -6.37
CA GLY A 180 0.11 -15.48 -5.93
C GLY A 180 1.50 -15.31 -5.33
N GLN A 181 2.42 -16.26 -5.53
CA GLN A 181 3.78 -16.20 -5.02
C GLN A 181 4.75 -15.63 -6.06
N TRP A 182 5.83 -15.02 -5.59
CA TRP A 182 6.89 -14.50 -6.45
C TRP A 182 7.64 -15.63 -7.16
N THR A 183 7.71 -15.59 -8.51
CA THR A 183 8.31 -16.65 -9.31
C THR A 183 9.83 -16.67 -9.24
N GLN A 184 10.47 -15.52 -9.07
CA GLN A 184 11.93 -15.36 -9.18
C GLN A 184 12.70 -15.68 -7.89
N LYS A 185 12.00 -15.89 -6.76
CA LYS A 185 12.61 -16.25 -5.48
C LYS A 185 12.11 -17.59 -4.98
N ASN A 186 13.03 -18.34 -4.35
CA ASN A 186 12.71 -19.55 -3.62
C ASN A 186 13.00 -19.34 -2.13
N TRP A 187 12.16 -19.92 -1.29
CA TRP A 187 12.31 -19.98 0.18
C TRP A 187 11.79 -21.32 0.68
N GLY A 188 12.25 -21.74 1.85
CA GLY A 188 12.00 -23.11 2.35
C GLY A 188 10.52 -23.49 2.55
N SER A 189 9.62 -22.51 2.70
CA SER A 189 8.17 -22.70 2.86
C SER A 189 7.36 -22.25 1.64
N LYS A 190 8.00 -22.11 0.47
CA LYS A 190 7.29 -21.80 -0.76
C LYS A 190 6.44 -23.00 -1.17
N THR A 191 5.15 -22.79 -1.36
CA THR A 191 4.21 -23.83 -1.77
C THR A 191 4.53 -24.26 -3.22
N GLY A 192 4.65 -25.55 -3.44
CA GLY A 192 5.11 -26.11 -4.71
C GLY A 192 4.01 -26.31 -5.75
N SER A 193 2.75 -26.50 -5.33
CA SER A 193 1.63 -26.71 -6.26
C SER A 193 0.30 -26.25 -5.68
N VAL A 194 -0.71 -26.13 -6.55
CA VAL A 194 -2.10 -25.81 -6.14
C VAL A 194 -2.68 -26.90 -5.27
N GLU A 195 -2.37 -28.18 -5.53
CA GLU A 195 -2.83 -29.32 -4.78
C GLU A 195 -2.27 -29.29 -3.35
N GLU A 196 -0.99 -28.94 -3.19
CA GLU A 196 -0.35 -28.77 -1.89
C GLU A 196 -1.03 -27.63 -1.11
N LEU A 197 -1.27 -26.48 -1.77
CA LEU A 197 -1.97 -25.34 -1.16
C LEU A 197 -3.37 -25.71 -0.69
N VAL A 198 -4.15 -26.38 -1.54
CA VAL A 198 -5.50 -26.83 -1.23
C VAL A 198 -5.49 -27.80 -0.05
N GLY A 199 -4.60 -28.78 -0.07
CA GLY A 199 -4.41 -29.74 1.03
C GLY A 199 -4.08 -29.05 2.34
N TYR A 200 -3.17 -28.10 2.33
CA TYR A 200 -2.80 -27.28 3.50
C TYR A 200 -4.01 -26.48 4.05
N LEU A 201 -4.77 -25.80 3.18
CA LEU A 201 -5.93 -25.03 3.61
C LEU A 201 -7.03 -25.92 4.21
N GLN A 202 -7.28 -27.09 3.62
CA GLN A 202 -8.23 -28.07 4.14
C GLN A 202 -7.78 -28.66 5.49
N GLN A 203 -6.49 -28.87 5.67
CA GLN A 203 -5.94 -29.31 6.96
C GLN A 203 -6.10 -28.23 8.03
N GLU A 204 -5.81 -26.97 7.72
CA GLU A 204 -6.01 -25.85 8.64
C GLU A 204 -7.50 -25.66 9.02
N TYR A 205 -8.40 -25.88 8.07
CA TYR A 205 -9.83 -25.86 8.36
C TYR A 205 -10.23 -26.93 9.38
N LYS A 206 -9.79 -28.19 9.19
CA LYS A 206 -10.04 -29.26 10.16
C LYS A 206 -9.41 -28.95 11.52
N ARG A 207 -8.21 -28.40 11.53
CA ARG A 207 -7.53 -27.99 12.75
C ARG A 207 -8.30 -26.91 13.51
N SER A 208 -8.92 -25.96 12.79
CA SER A 208 -9.69 -24.88 13.41
C SER A 208 -10.95 -25.36 14.17
N GLU A 209 -11.43 -26.59 13.92
CA GLU A 209 -12.58 -27.15 14.63
C GLU A 209 -12.23 -27.59 16.04
N THR A 210 -10.97 -27.93 16.32
CA THR A 210 -10.52 -28.48 17.62
C THR A 210 -9.48 -27.59 18.31
N ASP A 211 -8.83 -26.69 17.62
CA ASP A 211 -7.73 -25.85 18.12
C ASP A 211 -8.02 -24.38 17.75
N ASN A 212 -9.00 -23.79 18.47
CA ASN A 212 -9.50 -22.42 18.24
C ASN A 212 -9.49 -21.55 19.50
N SER A 213 -8.71 -21.92 20.51
CA SER A 213 -8.59 -21.20 21.77
C SER A 213 -7.29 -20.40 21.88
N TYR A 214 -7.25 -19.46 22.79
CA TYR A 214 -6.02 -18.82 23.21
C TYR A 214 -5.10 -19.81 23.96
N PRO A 215 -3.80 -19.49 24.07
CA PRO A 215 -2.87 -20.29 24.87
C PRO A 215 -3.33 -20.44 26.33
N GLU A 216 -2.82 -21.48 27.01
CA GLU A 216 -3.07 -21.70 28.43
C GLU A 216 -2.67 -20.44 29.26
N GLY A 217 -3.44 -20.12 30.27
CA GLY A 217 -3.24 -18.92 31.10
C GLY A 217 -3.82 -17.62 30.51
N TRP A 218 -4.58 -17.73 29.40
CA TRP A 218 -5.28 -16.61 28.79
C TRP A 218 -6.80 -16.73 28.96
N SER A 219 -7.46 -15.61 29.20
CA SER A 219 -8.93 -15.54 29.26
C SER A 219 -9.55 -15.73 27.86
N ARG A 220 -10.88 -15.87 27.80
CA ARG A 220 -11.61 -15.92 26.52
C ARG A 220 -11.44 -14.66 25.66
N PHE A 221 -11.07 -13.53 26.25
CA PHE A 221 -10.72 -12.29 25.54
C PHE A 221 -9.22 -12.19 25.25
N GLY A 222 -8.40 -13.12 25.73
CA GLY A 222 -6.95 -13.06 25.59
C GLY A 222 -6.24 -12.26 26.69
N GLY A 223 -6.88 -12.03 27.83
CA GLY A 223 -6.27 -11.42 29.02
C GLY A 223 -5.44 -12.43 29.83
N TRP A 224 -4.51 -11.94 30.63
CA TRP A 224 -3.63 -12.74 31.49
C TRP A 224 -4.34 -13.16 32.80
N THR A 225 -4.64 -14.45 32.95
CA THR A 225 -5.49 -14.96 34.03
C THR A 225 -4.85 -14.90 35.42
N ASP A 226 -3.53 -14.73 35.54
CA ASP A 226 -2.86 -14.63 36.84
C ASP A 226 -2.99 -13.25 37.48
N LEU A 227 -3.45 -12.23 36.75
CA LEU A 227 -3.68 -10.89 37.27
C LEU A 227 -5.12 -10.44 37.02
N LYS A 228 -5.87 -10.29 38.11
CA LYS A 228 -7.30 -9.99 38.08
C LYS A 228 -7.65 -8.69 38.80
N PHE A 229 -8.53 -7.89 38.20
CA PHE A 229 -9.18 -6.69 38.69
C PHE A 229 -10.70 -6.88 38.71
N ASP A 230 -11.45 -5.84 38.98
CA ASP A 230 -12.91 -5.87 38.94
C ASP A 230 -13.40 -6.02 37.49
N ALA A 231 -14.32 -6.96 37.29
CA ALA A 231 -14.96 -7.16 35.98
C ALA A 231 -16.06 -6.11 35.78
N THR A 232 -16.08 -5.47 34.60
CA THR A 232 -17.10 -4.46 34.25
C THR A 232 -18.00 -4.91 33.09
N GLY A 233 -17.68 -6.04 32.43
CA GLY A 233 -18.35 -6.48 31.22
C GLY A 233 -17.85 -5.80 29.94
N PHE A 234 -16.94 -4.84 30.07
CA PHE A 234 -16.34 -4.09 28.97
C PHE A 234 -14.85 -3.85 29.22
N PHE A 235 -14.09 -3.56 28.16
CA PHE A 235 -12.71 -3.13 28.32
C PHE A 235 -12.66 -1.81 29.06
N HIS A 236 -11.75 -1.71 30.02
CA HIS A 236 -11.52 -0.50 30.82
C HIS A 236 -10.08 -0.42 31.29
N THR A 237 -9.70 0.70 31.89
CA THR A 237 -8.37 0.89 32.46
C THR A 237 -8.42 0.81 33.99
N ASN A 238 -7.37 0.25 34.60
CA ASN A 238 -7.19 0.20 36.06
C ASN A 238 -5.74 0.60 36.41
N TYR A 239 -5.58 1.37 37.48
CA TYR A 239 -4.28 1.76 38.02
C TYR A 239 -3.98 0.97 39.30
N ASP A 240 -2.91 0.15 39.26
CA ASP A 240 -2.53 -0.73 40.38
C ASP A 240 -1.64 -0.06 41.44
N GLY A 241 -1.47 1.27 41.38
CA GLY A 241 -0.57 2.04 42.22
C GLY A 241 0.85 2.24 41.66
N LYS A 242 1.19 1.53 40.57
CA LYS A 242 2.50 1.60 39.89
C LYS A 242 2.35 1.93 38.42
N ARG A 243 1.38 1.31 37.76
CA ARG A 243 1.12 1.46 36.31
C ARG A 243 -0.35 1.35 35.98
N TRP A 244 -0.72 1.85 34.80
CA TRP A 244 -2.02 1.59 34.20
C TRP A 244 -2.04 0.24 33.50
N TRP A 245 -3.16 -0.45 33.63
CA TRP A 245 -3.47 -1.67 32.91
C TRP A 245 -4.71 -1.47 32.06
N LEU A 246 -4.73 -2.05 30.87
CA LEU A 246 -5.97 -2.35 30.18
C LEU A 246 -6.52 -3.64 30.81
N VAL A 247 -7.81 -3.70 31.03
CA VAL A 247 -8.49 -4.82 31.68
C VAL A 247 -9.58 -5.31 30.75
N ASP A 248 -9.67 -6.63 30.58
CA ASP A 248 -10.69 -7.23 29.75
C ASP A 248 -12.06 -7.26 30.44
N PRO A 249 -13.17 -7.58 29.72
CA PRO A 249 -14.52 -7.59 30.28
C PRO A 249 -14.71 -8.52 31.50
N ASP A 250 -13.93 -9.59 31.61
CA ASP A 250 -13.98 -10.54 32.71
C ASP A 250 -13.06 -10.15 33.89
N GLY A 251 -12.35 -9.02 33.78
CA GLY A 251 -11.53 -8.45 34.84
C GLY A 251 -10.06 -8.85 34.76
N TYR A 252 -9.59 -9.53 33.74
CA TYR A 252 -8.17 -9.90 33.63
C TYR A 252 -7.32 -8.80 33.00
N ALA A 253 -6.09 -8.68 33.49
CA ALA A 253 -5.12 -7.77 32.89
C ALA A 253 -4.93 -8.12 31.42
N PHE A 254 -4.97 -7.11 30.56
CA PHE A 254 -4.93 -7.29 29.11
C PHE A 254 -3.73 -6.55 28.50
N PHE A 255 -2.88 -7.31 27.82
CA PHE A 255 -1.81 -6.76 26.99
C PHE A 255 -2.23 -6.91 25.53
N SER A 256 -2.60 -5.80 24.90
CA SER A 256 -3.04 -5.79 23.51
C SER A 256 -1.90 -6.20 22.57
N ASN A 257 -1.94 -7.44 22.10
CA ASN A 257 -1.04 -7.98 21.09
C ASN A 257 -1.80 -8.12 19.76
N GLY A 258 -1.72 -7.09 18.92
CA GLY A 258 -2.59 -6.93 17.77
C GLY A 258 -1.99 -7.35 16.43
N MET A 259 -2.83 -7.89 15.56
CA MET A 259 -2.54 -8.08 14.15
C MET A 259 -3.17 -6.94 13.34
N CYS A 260 -2.35 -6.10 12.70
CA CYS A 260 -2.83 -5.15 11.70
C CYS A 260 -3.44 -5.90 10.52
N TYR A 261 -4.62 -5.45 10.09
CA TYR A 261 -5.36 -6.10 9.00
C TYR A 261 -5.77 -7.56 9.28
N GLY A 262 -5.86 -7.97 10.55
CA GLY A 262 -6.19 -9.35 10.94
C GLY A 262 -7.57 -9.83 10.46
N SER A 263 -8.48 -8.93 10.15
CA SER A 263 -9.81 -9.20 9.58
C SER A 263 -9.84 -9.23 8.04
N ARG A 264 -8.71 -9.04 7.37
CA ARG A 264 -8.64 -9.00 5.90
C ARG A 264 -8.09 -10.30 5.33
N MET A 265 -8.70 -10.75 4.24
CA MET A 265 -8.14 -11.81 3.42
C MET A 265 -7.33 -11.21 2.28
N GLY A 266 -6.02 -11.05 2.48
CA GLY A 266 -5.12 -10.53 1.47
C GLY A 266 -5.50 -9.12 1.00
N VAL A 267 -4.88 -8.71 -0.07
CA VAL A 267 -5.16 -7.44 -0.74
C VAL A 267 -5.47 -7.66 -2.21
N HIS A 268 -6.28 -6.79 -2.78
CA HIS A 268 -6.48 -6.73 -4.21
C HIS A 268 -5.30 -6.00 -4.85
N GLY A 269 -4.57 -6.68 -5.73
CA GLY A 269 -3.49 -6.12 -6.52
C GLY A 269 -3.97 -5.68 -7.89
N PHE A 270 -3.44 -4.58 -8.42
CA PHE A 270 -3.70 -4.15 -9.79
C PHE A 270 -3.15 -5.17 -10.79
N VAL A 271 -3.93 -5.47 -11.81
CA VAL A 271 -3.53 -6.38 -12.90
C VAL A 271 -3.65 -5.71 -14.28
N ASP A 272 -4.42 -4.64 -14.40
CA ASP A 272 -4.64 -3.94 -15.66
C ASP A 272 -3.32 -3.46 -16.29
N LYS A 273 -3.14 -3.77 -17.57
CA LYS A 273 -1.91 -3.54 -18.35
C LYS A 273 -0.65 -4.25 -17.82
N MET A 274 -0.84 -5.21 -16.91
CA MET A 274 0.21 -6.05 -16.34
C MET A 274 -0.16 -7.55 -16.34
N GLU A 275 -1.22 -7.93 -17.03
CA GLU A 275 -1.77 -9.30 -17.00
C GLU A 275 -0.74 -10.38 -17.37
N ASN A 276 0.20 -10.03 -18.26
CA ASN A 276 1.30 -10.93 -18.65
C ASN A 276 2.33 -11.18 -17.54
N LEU A 277 2.31 -10.41 -16.45
CA LEU A 277 3.19 -10.63 -15.29
C LEU A 277 2.67 -11.72 -14.34
N PHE A 278 1.50 -12.27 -14.61
CA PHE A 278 0.87 -13.33 -13.83
C PHE A 278 0.84 -14.62 -14.63
N SER A 279 1.27 -15.73 -14.04
CA SER A 279 1.21 -17.05 -14.69
C SER A 279 -0.23 -17.51 -14.90
N TRP A 280 -1.14 -17.02 -14.06
CA TRP A 280 -2.55 -17.37 -14.13
C TRP A 280 -3.41 -16.20 -13.63
N LEU A 281 -4.45 -15.91 -14.36
CA LEU A 281 -5.59 -15.08 -13.98
C LEU A 281 -6.84 -15.71 -14.60
N PRO A 282 -7.90 -15.98 -13.83
CA PRO A 282 -9.16 -16.45 -14.39
C PRO A 282 -9.83 -15.34 -15.19
N ASP A 283 -10.78 -15.70 -16.04
CA ASP A 283 -11.63 -14.72 -16.70
C ASP A 283 -12.36 -13.89 -15.64
N PRO A 284 -12.36 -12.54 -15.70
CA PRO A 284 -13.11 -11.70 -14.77
C PRO A 284 -14.61 -12.00 -14.70
N GLU A 285 -15.18 -12.64 -15.72
CA GLU A 285 -16.60 -13.03 -15.77
C GLU A 285 -16.83 -14.49 -15.33
N ASP A 286 -15.77 -15.23 -15.00
CA ASP A 286 -15.89 -16.58 -14.43
C ASP A 286 -16.59 -16.52 -13.06
N LYS A 287 -17.80 -17.06 -13.00
CA LYS A 287 -18.64 -17.08 -11.81
C LYS A 287 -17.95 -17.76 -10.62
N THR A 288 -17.02 -18.68 -10.87
CA THR A 288 -16.27 -19.36 -9.81
C THR A 288 -15.39 -18.40 -9.06
N TYR A 289 -14.73 -17.48 -9.76
CA TYR A 289 -13.72 -16.56 -9.17
C TYR A 289 -14.17 -15.11 -9.10
N ILE A 290 -15.44 -14.82 -9.36
CA ILE A 290 -15.94 -13.43 -9.39
C ILE A 290 -15.66 -12.66 -8.10
N ASP A 291 -15.69 -13.33 -6.96
CA ASP A 291 -15.38 -12.74 -5.65
C ASP A 291 -13.89 -12.37 -5.46
N ALA A 292 -13.00 -12.95 -6.27
CA ALA A 292 -11.59 -12.59 -6.26
C ALA A 292 -11.28 -11.35 -7.12
N TRP A 293 -12.22 -10.91 -7.95
CA TRP A 293 -12.10 -9.73 -8.80
C TRP A 293 -12.77 -8.50 -8.20
N THR A 294 -12.20 -7.35 -8.46
CA THR A 294 -12.84 -6.04 -8.20
C THR A 294 -12.28 -4.99 -9.13
N THR A 295 -12.83 -3.78 -9.08
CA THR A 295 -12.28 -2.60 -9.74
C THR A 295 -11.94 -1.54 -8.69
N ALA A 296 -10.98 -0.69 -8.98
CA ALA A 296 -10.46 0.26 -8.00
C ALA A 296 -11.49 1.32 -7.55
N ASP A 297 -12.48 1.64 -8.39
CA ASP A 297 -13.60 2.52 -8.03
C ASP A 297 -14.50 1.95 -6.94
N ARG A 298 -14.52 0.62 -6.78
CA ARG A 298 -15.25 -0.06 -5.71
C ARG A 298 -14.50 -0.07 -4.37
N ILE A 299 -13.28 0.46 -4.34
CA ILE A 299 -12.50 0.63 -3.11
C ILE A 299 -12.65 2.08 -2.66
N PRO A 300 -13.40 2.35 -1.57
CA PRO A 300 -13.75 3.72 -1.16
C PRO A 300 -12.55 4.63 -1.00
N GLU A 301 -11.45 4.16 -0.39
CA GLU A 301 -10.26 4.97 -0.22
C GLU A 301 -9.60 5.34 -1.55
N PHE A 302 -9.64 4.43 -2.51
CA PHE A 302 -9.11 4.73 -3.84
C PHE A 302 -9.98 5.76 -4.55
N ALA A 303 -11.29 5.56 -4.55
CA ALA A 303 -12.24 6.47 -5.19
C ALA A 303 -12.21 7.87 -4.57
N LYS A 304 -12.15 7.97 -3.24
CA LYS A 304 -12.03 9.23 -2.52
C LYS A 304 -10.72 9.95 -2.85
N ARG A 305 -9.61 9.22 -2.88
CA ARG A 305 -8.27 9.78 -3.12
C ARG A 305 -8.07 10.24 -4.55
N ASN A 306 -8.57 9.48 -5.52
CA ASN A 306 -8.25 9.67 -6.94
C ASN A 306 -9.44 10.15 -7.79
N GLY A 307 -10.62 10.25 -7.18
CA GLY A 307 -11.88 10.50 -7.88
C GLY A 307 -12.51 9.22 -8.44
N PRO A 308 -13.84 9.23 -8.63
CA PRO A 308 -14.59 8.03 -9.02
C PRO A 308 -14.22 7.51 -10.42
N GLU A 309 -13.83 8.41 -11.33
CA GLU A 309 -13.50 8.02 -12.71
C GLU A 309 -12.14 7.32 -12.84
N ALA A 310 -11.18 7.63 -11.95
CA ALA A 310 -9.82 7.12 -12.03
C ALA A 310 -9.72 5.59 -11.85
N GLY A 311 -10.70 4.98 -11.21
CA GLY A 311 -10.73 3.55 -10.87
C GLY A 311 -11.62 2.67 -11.74
N LYS A 312 -12.54 3.25 -12.54
CA LYS A 312 -13.61 2.50 -13.24
C LYS A 312 -13.13 1.32 -14.09
N ASN A 313 -11.97 1.41 -14.70
CA ASN A 313 -11.42 0.37 -15.56
C ASN A 313 -10.13 -0.25 -14.99
N ARG A 314 -9.80 0.03 -13.73
CA ARG A 314 -8.61 -0.48 -13.07
C ARG A 314 -8.93 -1.81 -12.40
N LYS A 315 -8.73 -2.91 -13.12
CA LYS A 315 -8.97 -4.28 -12.62
C LYS A 315 -7.98 -4.66 -11.53
N MET A 316 -8.50 -5.29 -10.49
CA MET A 316 -7.72 -5.79 -9.36
C MET A 316 -8.11 -7.24 -9.06
N PHE A 317 -7.12 -8.05 -8.67
CA PHE A 317 -7.31 -9.46 -8.34
C PHE A 317 -6.76 -9.80 -6.95
N ASN A 318 -7.43 -10.72 -6.26
CA ASN A 318 -7.05 -11.18 -4.91
C ASN A 318 -6.73 -12.69 -4.93
N PHE A 319 -5.45 -13.03 -4.94
CA PHE A 319 -4.98 -14.42 -4.95
C PHE A 319 -5.37 -15.19 -3.69
N ALA A 320 -5.39 -14.55 -2.51
CA ALA A 320 -5.79 -15.23 -1.28
C ALA A 320 -7.25 -15.70 -1.35
N ARG A 321 -8.16 -14.88 -1.89
CA ARG A 321 -9.56 -15.28 -2.14
C ARG A 321 -9.63 -16.40 -3.18
N ALA A 322 -8.93 -16.27 -4.28
CA ALA A 322 -8.91 -17.30 -5.32
C ALA A 322 -8.42 -18.65 -4.78
N ASN A 323 -7.42 -18.65 -3.91
CA ASN A 323 -6.90 -19.86 -3.27
C ASN A 323 -7.92 -20.49 -2.30
N MET A 324 -8.65 -19.68 -1.54
CA MET A 324 -9.75 -20.17 -0.70
C MET A 324 -10.89 -20.75 -1.54
N ILE A 325 -11.23 -20.09 -2.65
CA ILE A 325 -12.23 -20.59 -3.60
C ILE A 325 -11.81 -21.95 -4.19
N ARG A 326 -10.53 -22.11 -4.55
CA ARG A 326 -9.99 -23.41 -5.02
C ARG A 326 -10.15 -24.51 -3.97
N ALA A 327 -9.93 -24.19 -2.69
CA ALA A 327 -9.97 -25.18 -1.60
C ALA A 327 -11.39 -25.53 -1.14
N PHE A 328 -12.34 -24.59 -1.21
CA PHE A 328 -13.67 -24.73 -0.57
C PHE A 328 -14.85 -24.43 -1.50
N GLY A 329 -14.60 -23.97 -2.71
CA GLY A 329 -15.64 -23.55 -3.67
C GLY A 329 -16.14 -22.12 -3.44
N PRO A 330 -16.87 -21.55 -4.42
CA PRO A 330 -17.30 -20.17 -4.40
C PRO A 330 -18.29 -19.83 -3.27
N ASP A 331 -19.06 -20.80 -2.80
CA ASP A 331 -20.11 -20.58 -1.81
C ASP A 331 -19.61 -20.74 -0.36
N LYS A 332 -18.49 -21.43 -0.12
CA LYS A 332 -18.02 -21.80 1.22
C LYS A 332 -16.68 -21.17 1.63
N TRP A 333 -16.01 -20.51 0.74
CA TRP A 333 -14.65 -19.99 0.98
C TRP A 333 -14.61 -18.97 2.13
N TRP A 334 -15.67 -18.16 2.30
CA TRP A 334 -15.72 -17.14 3.34
C TRP A 334 -15.82 -17.77 4.73
N ASP A 335 -16.77 -18.68 4.95
CA ASP A 335 -16.94 -19.36 6.23
C ASP A 335 -15.69 -20.17 6.61
N ALA A 336 -15.08 -20.82 5.62
CA ALA A 336 -13.83 -21.54 5.83
C ALA A 336 -12.68 -20.61 6.24
N TRP A 337 -12.54 -19.46 5.56
CA TRP A 337 -11.52 -18.48 5.91
C TRP A 337 -11.75 -17.91 7.31
N LEU A 338 -12.98 -17.53 7.64
CA LEU A 338 -13.33 -17.00 8.95
C LEU A 338 -12.89 -17.97 10.07
N LYS A 339 -13.24 -19.25 9.97
CA LYS A 339 -12.85 -20.26 10.95
C LYS A 339 -11.34 -20.44 11.03
N ILE A 340 -10.66 -20.59 9.88
CA ILE A 340 -9.21 -20.76 9.84
C ILE A 340 -8.52 -19.54 10.46
N ASN A 341 -8.89 -18.32 10.05
CA ASN A 341 -8.22 -17.12 10.46
C ASN A 341 -8.43 -16.80 11.94
N SER A 342 -9.65 -16.93 12.44
CA SER A 342 -9.96 -16.72 13.86
C SER A 342 -9.19 -17.69 14.77
N ALA A 343 -9.15 -18.99 14.39
CA ALA A 343 -8.41 -19.99 15.14
C ALA A 343 -6.90 -19.73 15.09
N ARG A 344 -6.36 -19.37 13.93
CA ARG A 344 -4.93 -19.02 13.78
C ARG A 344 -4.52 -17.85 14.66
N LEU A 345 -5.28 -16.76 14.63
CA LEU A 345 -4.99 -15.57 15.43
C LEU A 345 -4.92 -15.92 16.92
N LYS A 346 -5.90 -16.64 17.43
CA LYS A 346 -5.92 -17.10 18.84
C LYS A 346 -4.72 -17.98 19.17
N ARG A 347 -4.44 -19.01 18.36
CA ARG A 347 -3.29 -19.92 18.57
C ARG A 347 -1.95 -19.20 18.57
N TRP A 348 -1.81 -18.17 17.73
CA TRP A 348 -0.57 -17.38 17.63
C TRP A 348 -0.44 -16.33 18.73
N GLY A 349 -1.43 -16.23 19.63
CA GLY A 349 -1.44 -15.26 20.71
C GLY A 349 -1.76 -13.83 20.26
N PHE A 350 -2.46 -13.66 19.14
CA PHE A 350 -3.00 -12.36 18.75
C PHE A 350 -4.40 -12.19 19.35
N ASN A 351 -4.50 -11.30 20.33
CA ASN A 351 -5.75 -11.03 21.05
C ASN A 351 -6.39 -9.70 20.66
N THR A 352 -5.87 -9.02 19.64
CA THR A 352 -6.42 -7.75 19.17
C THR A 352 -6.39 -7.70 17.65
N ILE A 353 -7.51 -7.39 17.03
CA ILE A 353 -7.58 -6.99 15.63
C ILE A 353 -7.44 -5.47 15.59
N GLY A 354 -6.33 -5.00 15.03
CA GLY A 354 -5.97 -3.59 14.97
C GLY A 354 -6.22 -2.95 13.61
N ILE A 355 -5.47 -1.91 13.30
CA ILE A 355 -5.54 -1.07 12.11
C ILE A 355 -5.99 -1.84 10.86
N GLY A 356 -6.93 -1.28 10.11
CA GLY A 356 -7.47 -1.88 8.89
C GLY A 356 -8.73 -2.74 9.09
N VAL A 357 -9.25 -2.81 10.32
CA VAL A 357 -10.62 -3.29 10.60
C VAL A 357 -11.66 -2.47 9.80
N ASP A 358 -11.26 -1.37 9.33
CA ASP A 358 -11.97 -0.27 8.74
C ASP A 358 -12.28 -0.40 7.24
N ASN A 359 -12.18 -1.56 6.62
CA ASN A 359 -12.54 -1.72 5.21
C ASN A 359 -14.06 -1.90 5.04
N TYR A 360 -14.75 -0.78 5.05
CA TYR A 360 -16.22 -0.68 5.02
C TYR A 360 -16.92 -1.18 3.77
N SER A 361 -16.19 -1.37 2.69
CA SER A 361 -16.77 -1.86 1.45
C SER A 361 -17.05 -3.36 1.47
N ASP A 362 -16.59 -4.05 2.50
CA ASP A 362 -16.80 -5.48 2.64
C ASP A 362 -17.63 -5.76 3.91
N GLU A 363 -18.93 -6.00 3.74
CA GLU A 363 -19.84 -6.43 4.81
C GLU A 363 -19.27 -7.61 5.60
N ARG A 364 -18.38 -8.37 4.98
CA ARG A 364 -17.67 -9.50 5.57
C ARG A 364 -16.73 -9.10 6.71
N VAL A 365 -16.24 -7.86 6.76
CA VAL A 365 -15.45 -7.40 7.92
C VAL A 365 -16.33 -7.34 9.16
N MET A 366 -17.55 -6.81 9.06
CA MET A 366 -18.49 -6.78 10.18
C MET A 366 -18.91 -8.19 10.60
N ASP A 367 -19.15 -9.07 9.63
CA ASP A 367 -19.43 -10.48 9.86
C ASP A 367 -18.26 -11.19 10.56
N PHE A 368 -17.02 -10.92 10.12
CA PHE A 368 -15.82 -11.44 10.79
C PHE A 368 -15.74 -10.98 12.25
N LEU A 369 -15.89 -9.69 12.53
CA LEU A 369 -15.82 -9.15 13.88
C LEU A 369 -16.90 -9.72 14.80
N ALA A 370 -18.10 -9.97 14.26
CA ALA A 370 -19.20 -10.57 15.01
C ALA A 370 -18.96 -12.03 15.37
N GLN A 371 -18.25 -12.79 14.52
CA GLN A 371 -18.11 -14.25 14.68
C GLN A 371 -16.73 -14.68 15.21
N ALA A 372 -15.69 -13.88 15.02
CA ALA A 372 -14.32 -14.26 15.40
C ALA A 372 -14.10 -14.35 16.91
N GLU A 373 -14.90 -13.64 17.70
CA GLU A 373 -14.74 -13.53 19.15
C GLU A 373 -13.30 -13.16 19.54
N ILE A 374 -12.74 -12.16 18.86
CA ILE A 374 -11.43 -11.57 19.13
C ILE A 374 -11.62 -10.10 19.39
N PRO A 375 -11.07 -9.54 20.47
CA PRO A 375 -11.08 -8.11 20.73
C PRO A 375 -10.55 -7.29 19.54
N PHE A 376 -11.11 -6.12 19.34
CA PHE A 376 -10.73 -5.28 18.21
C PHE A 376 -10.70 -3.79 18.56
N VAL A 377 -9.92 -3.04 17.78
CA VAL A 377 -9.89 -1.59 17.78
C VAL A 377 -10.51 -1.11 16.47
N TRP A 378 -11.52 -0.23 16.56
CA TRP A 378 -12.14 0.34 15.38
C TRP A 378 -11.41 1.60 14.94
N THR A 379 -10.98 1.63 13.70
CA THR A 379 -10.34 2.82 13.15
C THR A 379 -11.37 3.77 12.59
N LEU A 380 -11.55 4.91 13.24
CA LEU A 380 -12.42 5.98 12.72
C LEU A 380 -11.90 6.48 11.39
N LYS A 381 -12.80 6.67 10.43
CA LYS A 381 -12.48 7.09 9.06
C LYS A 381 -13.08 8.42 8.70
N GLU A 382 -12.47 9.02 7.67
CA GLU A 382 -12.98 10.25 7.11
C GLU A 382 -13.01 11.37 8.14
N PHE A 383 -11.89 11.53 8.86
CA PHE A 383 -11.74 12.63 9.79
C PHE A 383 -12.25 13.93 9.17
N PRO A 384 -13.03 14.71 9.92
CA PRO A 384 -13.58 15.95 9.41
C PRO A 384 -12.46 16.91 9.03
N LEU A 385 -12.66 17.60 7.92
CA LEU A 385 -11.78 18.69 7.54
C LEU A 385 -12.24 19.97 8.28
N THR A 386 -11.31 20.87 8.50
CA THR A 386 -11.58 22.24 8.93
C THR A 386 -11.61 23.18 7.72
N ASP A 387 -12.19 24.36 7.87
CA ASP A 387 -12.26 25.32 6.78
C ASP A 387 -10.87 25.87 6.43
N GLU A 388 -9.98 25.93 7.43
CA GLU A 388 -8.56 26.20 7.25
C GLU A 388 -7.75 24.90 7.38
N LEU A 389 -6.78 24.72 6.49
CA LEU A 389 -5.89 23.56 6.47
C LEU A 389 -4.48 24.01 6.82
N VAL A 390 -3.80 23.27 7.69
CA VAL A 390 -2.41 23.59 8.11
C VAL A 390 -1.37 23.12 7.08
N PHE A 391 -1.67 22.04 6.37
CA PHE A 391 -0.79 21.52 5.32
C PHE A 391 -1.58 20.62 4.38
N ARG A 392 -1.64 20.97 3.09
CA ARG A 392 -2.35 20.18 2.04
C ARG A 392 -3.79 19.83 2.46
N ASP A 393 -4.07 18.57 2.73
CA ASP A 393 -5.37 18.05 3.18
C ASP A 393 -5.41 17.73 4.70
N PHE A 394 -4.44 18.27 5.47
CA PHE A 394 -4.42 18.14 6.93
C PHE A 394 -5.19 19.30 7.59
N PRO A 395 -6.24 18.98 8.36
CA PRO A 395 -7.00 20.01 9.11
C PRO A 395 -6.21 20.53 10.31
N ASP A 396 -6.62 21.69 10.82
CA ASP A 396 -6.20 22.15 12.14
C ASP A 396 -6.90 21.32 13.22
N VAL A 397 -6.21 20.29 13.70
CA VAL A 397 -6.73 19.34 14.70
C VAL A 397 -6.87 19.96 16.11
N PHE A 398 -6.35 21.15 16.34
CA PHE A 398 -6.46 21.87 17.62
C PHE A 398 -7.56 22.92 17.61
N SER A 399 -8.27 23.10 16.50
CA SER A 399 -9.37 24.05 16.39
C SER A 399 -10.66 23.54 17.08
N GLU A 400 -11.46 24.43 17.62
CA GLU A 400 -12.79 24.13 18.16
C GLU A 400 -13.67 23.47 17.10
N GLN A 401 -13.58 23.92 15.83
CA GLN A 401 -14.31 23.36 14.70
C GLN A 401 -13.97 21.87 14.48
N TYR A 402 -12.69 21.50 14.62
CA TYR A 402 -12.29 20.10 14.49
C TYR A 402 -12.83 19.26 15.67
N GLU A 403 -12.74 19.76 16.89
CA GLU A 403 -13.28 19.08 18.07
C GLU A 403 -14.77 18.79 17.93
N GLU A 404 -15.57 19.81 17.54
CA GLU A 404 -17.02 19.69 17.38
C GLU A 404 -17.40 18.71 16.28
N ARG A 405 -16.77 18.82 15.11
CA ARG A 405 -17.00 17.90 13.98
C ARG A 405 -16.57 16.47 14.32
N SER A 406 -15.49 16.30 15.09
CA SER A 406 -14.97 14.99 15.48
C SER A 406 -15.88 14.25 16.46
N LYS A 407 -16.59 14.95 17.35
CA LYS A 407 -17.60 14.33 18.24
C LYS A 407 -18.73 13.70 17.46
N ILE A 408 -19.37 14.47 16.57
CA ILE A 408 -20.49 13.99 15.72
C ILE A 408 -20.02 12.81 14.85
N PHE A 409 -18.85 12.93 14.30
CA PHE A 409 -18.23 11.93 13.46
C PHE A 409 -17.98 10.60 14.21
N ALA A 410 -17.41 10.68 15.43
CA ALA A 410 -17.15 9.51 16.26
C ALA A 410 -18.45 8.82 16.69
N GLU A 411 -19.43 9.58 17.17
CA GLU A 411 -20.75 9.06 17.55
C GLU A 411 -21.40 8.25 16.43
N ASN A 412 -21.41 8.76 15.21
CA ASN A 412 -22.01 8.09 14.05
C ASN A 412 -21.32 6.76 13.72
N GLN A 413 -19.98 6.69 13.86
CA GLN A 413 -19.21 5.48 13.51
C GLN A 413 -19.19 4.44 14.64
N LEU A 414 -19.31 4.84 15.89
CA LEU A 414 -19.25 3.97 17.04
C LEU A 414 -20.63 3.40 17.46
N ALA A 415 -21.72 4.03 17.03
CA ALA A 415 -23.07 3.58 17.35
C ALA A 415 -23.34 2.07 17.09
N PRO A 416 -22.84 1.45 16.00
CA PRO A 416 -23.05 0.00 15.77
C PRO A 416 -22.38 -0.91 16.81
N PHE A 417 -21.42 -0.40 17.58
CA PHE A 417 -20.64 -1.19 18.55
C PHE A 417 -21.05 -0.97 20.00
N VAL A 418 -22.08 -0.18 20.25
CA VAL A 418 -22.61 0.02 21.61
C VAL A 418 -23.02 -1.32 22.22
N GLY A 419 -22.45 -1.63 23.38
CA GLY A 419 -22.71 -2.91 24.09
C GLY A 419 -21.89 -4.11 23.58
N ASN A 420 -20.98 -3.94 22.62
CA ASN A 420 -20.11 -5.02 22.16
C ASN A 420 -18.93 -5.22 23.13
N PRO A 421 -18.84 -6.39 23.83
CA PRO A 421 -17.77 -6.63 24.81
C PRO A 421 -16.39 -6.85 24.16
N TYR A 422 -16.31 -7.09 22.87
CA TYR A 422 -15.04 -7.28 22.16
C TYR A 422 -14.43 -5.97 21.63
N MET A 423 -15.17 -4.85 21.70
CA MET A 423 -14.62 -3.57 21.30
C MET A 423 -13.73 -2.99 22.39
N ILE A 424 -12.45 -2.74 22.09
CA ILE A 424 -11.50 -2.11 23.01
C ILE A 424 -11.66 -0.57 22.95
N GLY A 425 -11.78 -0.01 21.74
CA GLY A 425 -11.90 1.42 21.50
C GLY A 425 -11.88 1.77 20.01
#